data_609ccc6b2870b2236b63c947b831c868
#
_entry.id   609ccc6b2870b2236b63c947b831c868
#
_cell.length_a   1.000
_cell.length_b   1.000
_cell.length_c   1.000
_cell.angle_alpha   90.00
_cell.angle_beta   90.00
_cell.angle_gamma   90.00
#
_symmetry.space_group_name_H-M   'P 1'
#
loop_
_entity.id
_entity.type
_entity.pdbx_description
1 polymer ?
#
loop_
_entity_poly.entity_id
_entity_poly.type
_entity_poly.pdbx_seq_one_letter_code
_entity_poly.pdbx_strand_id
1 'polypeptide(L)'
;MCIRDSTTGVDALASSLSGGNLQKFIVGREILQEPSLLVVSQPTWGVDAGAAAAIHEEIQRLVSAGAAVLMISQDLDEVLLLSHRVAVISQGTLSAALPVDQITPEDIGLLMGIRHEVQPEVDHVTA
;
A
#
# COMPACT_ATOMS: atom_id res chain seq x y z
N MET A 1 -13.15 0.72 14.55
CA MET A 1 -13.63 0.98 13.16
C MET A 1 -15.10 0.64 13.08
N CYS A 2 -15.97 1.64 13.01
CA CYS A 2 -17.41 1.41 12.97
C CYS A 2 -17.87 1.18 11.52
N ILE A 3 -18.16 -0.06 11.16
CA ILE A 3 -18.80 -0.42 9.86
C ILE A 3 -20.32 -0.09 9.90
N ARG A 4 -20.79 0.59 10.96
CA ARG A 4 -22.21 0.69 11.31
C ARG A 4 -23.07 1.52 10.35
N ASP A 5 -22.50 2.34 9.48
CA ASP A 5 -23.28 3.38 8.81
C ASP A 5 -23.78 3.04 7.40
N SER A 6 -23.54 1.82 6.89
CA SER A 6 -23.86 1.55 5.49
C SER A 6 -24.24 0.10 5.17
N THR A 7 -24.57 -0.73 6.17
CA THR A 7 -25.02 -2.10 5.93
C THR A 7 -26.42 -2.32 6.49
N THR A 8 -27.20 -3.19 5.84
CA THR A 8 -28.53 -3.61 6.30
C THR A 8 -28.49 -4.50 7.55
N GLY A 9 -27.31 -4.76 8.12
CA GLY A 9 -27.09 -5.54 9.33
C GLY A 9 -25.90 -6.51 9.20
N VAL A 10 -25.63 -7.25 10.27
CA VAL A 10 -24.53 -8.23 10.36
C VAL A 10 -24.70 -9.43 9.43
N ASP A 11 -25.92 -9.69 9.00
CA ASP A 11 -26.24 -10.79 8.08
C ASP A 11 -26.21 -10.36 6.60
N ALA A 12 -25.79 -9.10 6.30
CA ALA A 12 -25.68 -8.62 4.94
C ALA A 12 -24.59 -9.40 4.18
N LEU A 13 -24.90 -9.80 2.94
CA LEU A 13 -23.90 -10.42 2.07
C LEU A 13 -22.81 -9.43 1.70
N ALA A 14 -21.55 -9.85 1.70
CA ALA A 14 -20.42 -9.01 1.29
C ALA A 14 -20.60 -8.46 -0.13
N SER A 15 -21.27 -9.21 -1.00
CA SER A 15 -21.61 -8.78 -2.37
C SER A 15 -22.61 -7.61 -2.44
N SER A 16 -23.32 -7.31 -1.36
CA SER A 16 -24.25 -6.17 -1.27
C SER A 16 -23.59 -4.88 -0.78
N LEU A 17 -22.31 -4.95 -0.37
CA LEU A 17 -21.55 -3.80 0.08
C LEU A 17 -21.13 -2.92 -1.11
N SER A 18 -21.13 -1.60 -0.91
CA SER A 18 -20.44 -0.69 -1.85
C SER A 18 -18.94 -0.99 -1.87
N GLY A 19 -18.25 -0.64 -2.97
CA GLY A 19 -16.81 -0.90 -3.08
C GLY A 19 -16.00 -0.38 -1.89
N GLY A 20 -16.28 0.83 -1.43
CA GLY A 20 -15.61 1.41 -0.25
C GLY A 20 -15.92 0.66 1.05
N ASN A 21 -17.16 0.20 1.24
CA ASN A 21 -17.51 -0.60 2.42
C ASN A 21 -16.91 -2.00 2.38
N LEU A 22 -16.81 -2.59 1.19
CA LEU A 22 -16.12 -3.87 1.01
C LEU A 22 -14.63 -3.73 1.33
N GLN A 23 -13.97 -2.65 0.89
CA GLN A 23 -12.58 -2.38 1.19
C GLN A 23 -12.35 -2.22 2.71
N LYS A 24 -13.18 -1.42 3.39
CA LYS A 24 -13.15 -1.29 4.85
C LYS A 24 -13.32 -2.65 5.55
N PHE A 25 -14.22 -3.47 5.06
CA PHE A 25 -14.46 -4.80 5.62
C PHE A 25 -13.26 -5.71 5.47
N ILE A 26 -12.66 -5.76 4.26
CA ILE A 26 -11.49 -6.61 3.98
C ILE A 26 -10.30 -6.20 4.86
N VAL A 27 -9.95 -4.91 4.85
CA VAL A 27 -8.80 -4.40 5.63
C VAL A 27 -9.05 -4.56 7.13
N GLY A 28 -10.25 -4.19 7.59
CA GLY A 28 -10.62 -4.32 9.00
C GLY A 28 -10.61 -5.76 9.52
N ARG A 29 -11.05 -6.71 8.71
CA ARG A 29 -11.00 -8.14 9.05
C ARG A 29 -9.56 -8.62 9.28
N GLU A 30 -8.63 -8.25 8.41
CA GLU A 30 -7.23 -8.66 8.54
C GLU A 30 -6.55 -8.00 9.74
N ILE A 31 -6.81 -6.70 9.99
CA ILE A 31 -6.25 -5.98 11.13
C ILE A 31 -6.77 -6.54 12.46
N LEU A 32 -8.06 -6.90 12.53
CA LEU A 32 -8.65 -7.48 13.75
C LEU A 32 -8.07 -8.83 14.17
N GLN A 33 -7.35 -9.51 13.28
CA GLN A 33 -6.64 -10.74 13.62
C GLN A 33 -5.31 -10.48 14.34
N GLU A 34 -4.93 -9.22 14.52
CA GLU A 34 -3.66 -8.78 15.14
C GLU A 34 -2.43 -9.52 14.57
N PRO A 35 -2.25 -9.52 13.24
CA PRO A 35 -1.17 -10.26 12.62
C PRO A 35 0.18 -9.66 13.00
N SER A 36 1.21 -10.49 13.11
CA SER A 36 2.60 -10.03 13.27
C SER A 36 3.19 -9.44 11.97
N LEU A 37 2.62 -9.81 10.84
CA LEU A 37 2.93 -9.26 9.51
C LEU A 37 1.64 -9.06 8.73
N LEU A 38 1.39 -7.82 8.28
CA LEU A 38 0.31 -7.48 7.37
C LEU A 38 0.89 -7.12 6.01
N VAL A 39 0.41 -7.77 4.95
CA VAL A 39 0.67 -7.37 3.57
C VAL A 39 -0.62 -6.82 2.98
N VAL A 40 -0.60 -5.57 2.54
CA VAL A 40 -1.80 -4.89 2.03
C VAL A 40 -1.49 -4.12 0.76
N SER A 41 -2.38 -4.25 -0.22
CA SER A 41 -2.27 -3.54 -1.50
C SER A 41 -3.46 -2.61 -1.67
N GLN A 42 -3.18 -1.33 -1.96
CA GLN A 42 -4.17 -0.28 -2.20
C GLN A 42 -5.25 -0.21 -1.11
N PRO A 43 -4.87 -0.07 0.20
CA PRO A 43 -5.81 -0.21 1.32
C PRO A 43 -6.95 0.81 1.30
N THR A 44 -6.71 1.98 0.73
CA THR A 44 -7.68 3.09 0.68
C THR A 44 -8.33 3.28 -0.69
N TRP A 45 -8.10 2.36 -1.64
CA TRP A 45 -8.68 2.46 -2.97
C TRP A 45 -10.21 2.50 -2.93
N GLY A 46 -10.79 3.55 -3.51
CA GLY A 46 -12.24 3.70 -3.65
C GLY A 46 -13.00 3.95 -2.35
N VAL A 47 -12.32 4.35 -1.28
CA VAL A 47 -12.96 4.78 -0.03
C VAL A 47 -12.99 6.32 0.08
N ASP A 48 -13.90 6.83 0.88
CA ASP A 48 -13.92 8.26 1.22
C ASP A 48 -12.80 8.65 2.18
N ALA A 49 -12.51 9.95 2.29
CA ALA A 49 -11.41 10.46 3.10
C ALA A 49 -11.52 10.08 4.59
N GLY A 50 -12.74 10.03 5.14
CA GLY A 50 -12.95 9.63 6.53
C GLY A 50 -12.62 8.14 6.75
N ALA A 51 -12.98 7.31 5.78
CA ALA A 51 -12.64 5.89 5.81
C ALA A 51 -11.14 5.65 5.62
N ALA A 52 -10.49 6.40 4.73
CA ALA A 52 -9.06 6.34 4.54
C ALA A 52 -8.32 6.69 5.84
N ALA A 53 -8.69 7.80 6.50
CA ALA A 53 -8.11 8.18 7.79
C ALA A 53 -8.26 7.07 8.85
N ALA A 54 -9.45 6.45 8.95
CA ALA A 54 -9.67 5.36 9.90
C ALA A 54 -8.80 4.13 9.60
N ILE A 55 -8.61 3.79 8.32
CA ILE A 55 -7.71 2.70 7.90
C ILE A 55 -6.26 3.03 8.28
N HIS A 56 -5.82 4.26 8.04
CA HIS A 56 -4.47 4.71 8.39
C HIS A 56 -4.22 4.62 9.90
N GLU A 57 -5.16 5.09 10.72
CA GLU A 57 -5.05 4.99 12.18
C GLU A 57 -4.92 3.54 12.65
N GLU A 58 -5.71 2.63 12.09
CA GLU A 58 -5.64 1.22 12.46
C GLU A 58 -4.33 0.55 12.02
N ILE A 59 -3.78 0.90 10.84
CA ILE A 59 -2.46 0.44 10.40
C ILE A 59 -1.37 0.95 11.35
N GLN A 60 -1.42 2.23 11.72
CA GLN A 60 -0.46 2.81 12.68
C GLN A 60 -0.55 2.17 14.06
N ARG A 61 -1.77 1.87 14.52
CA ARG A 61 -2.00 1.16 15.78
C ARG A 61 -1.37 -0.24 15.75
N LEU A 62 -1.55 -0.96 14.65
CA LEU A 62 -0.97 -2.29 14.46
C LEU A 62 0.57 -2.25 14.48
N VAL A 63 1.17 -1.28 13.78
CA VAL A 63 2.64 -1.05 13.80
C VAL A 63 3.13 -0.71 15.20
N SER A 64 2.40 0.16 15.92
CA SER A 64 2.74 0.55 17.30
C SER A 64 2.65 -0.63 18.29
N ALA A 65 1.83 -1.64 17.98
CA ALA A 65 1.76 -2.89 18.72
C ALA A 65 2.89 -3.87 18.38
N GLY A 66 3.79 -3.53 17.45
CA GLY A 66 4.96 -4.31 17.08
C GLY A 66 4.83 -5.15 15.82
N ALA A 67 3.74 -5.02 15.07
CA ALA A 67 3.59 -5.71 13.80
C ALA A 67 4.41 -5.04 12.68
N ALA A 68 4.85 -5.83 11.72
CA ALA A 68 5.40 -5.34 10.46
C ALA A 68 4.28 -5.18 9.42
N VAL A 69 4.36 -4.12 8.60
CA VAL A 69 3.42 -3.88 7.51
C VAL A 69 4.17 -3.67 6.20
N LEU A 70 3.83 -4.46 5.19
CA LEU A 70 4.22 -4.23 3.81
C LEU A 70 3.03 -3.65 3.07
N MET A 71 3.10 -2.36 2.76
CA MET A 71 2.05 -1.66 2.03
C MET A 71 2.48 -1.40 0.59
N ILE A 72 1.60 -1.71 -0.35
CA ILE A 72 1.76 -1.42 -1.77
C ILE A 72 0.68 -0.40 -2.13
N SER A 73 1.09 0.78 -2.55
CA SER A 73 0.15 1.84 -2.93
C SER A 73 0.69 2.67 -4.09
N GLN A 74 -0.21 3.21 -4.90
CA GLN A 74 0.06 4.23 -5.91
C GLN A 74 -0.17 5.65 -5.37
N ASP A 75 -0.78 5.76 -4.21
CA ASP A 75 -0.97 7.03 -3.51
C ASP A 75 0.31 7.39 -2.76
N LEU A 76 1.02 8.38 -3.29
CA LEU A 76 2.30 8.82 -2.76
C LEU A 76 2.16 9.43 -1.37
N ASP A 77 1.08 10.18 -1.13
CA ASP A 77 0.83 10.81 0.17
C ASP A 77 0.60 9.74 1.24
N GLU A 78 -0.16 8.69 0.91
CA GLU A 78 -0.37 7.54 1.78
C GLU A 78 0.96 6.82 2.11
N VAL A 79 1.78 6.58 1.08
CA VAL A 79 3.08 5.91 1.25
C VAL A 79 4.00 6.73 2.16
N LEU A 80 4.13 8.03 1.91
CA LEU A 80 5.00 8.90 2.70
C LEU A 80 4.50 9.10 4.13
N LEU A 81 3.17 9.11 4.33
CA LEU A 81 2.56 9.27 5.65
C LEU A 81 2.77 8.06 6.56
N LEU A 82 2.68 6.85 6.01
CA LEU A 82 2.59 5.62 6.81
C LEU A 82 3.88 4.81 6.87
N SER A 83 4.82 5.06 5.95
CA SER A 83 5.99 4.20 5.79
C SER A 83 7.21 4.72 6.54
N HIS A 84 8.02 3.82 7.10
CA HIS A 84 9.36 4.13 7.59
C HIS A 84 10.41 4.03 6.47
N ARG A 85 10.16 3.16 5.49
CA ARG A 85 11.04 2.94 4.34
C ARG A 85 10.20 2.79 3.08
N VAL A 86 10.71 3.31 1.97
CA VAL A 86 10.05 3.29 0.67
C VAL A 86 10.96 2.62 -0.36
N ALA A 87 10.39 1.76 -1.19
CA ALA A 87 11.01 1.23 -2.38
C ALA A 87 10.06 1.41 -3.56
N VAL A 88 10.60 1.66 -4.74
CA VAL A 88 9.82 1.87 -5.96
C VAL A 88 9.94 0.65 -6.85
N ILE A 89 8.80 0.14 -7.31
CA ILE A 89 8.75 -0.89 -8.34
C ILE A 89 8.38 -0.24 -9.68
N SER A 90 9.24 -0.39 -10.67
CA SER A 90 9.04 0.14 -12.02
C SER A 90 9.59 -0.85 -13.05
N GLN A 91 8.82 -1.14 -14.07
CA GLN A 91 9.22 -2.02 -15.20
C GLN A 91 9.81 -3.37 -14.75
N GLY A 92 9.24 -3.96 -13.70
CA GLY A 92 9.70 -5.25 -13.15
C GLY A 92 10.95 -5.17 -12.27
N THR A 93 11.47 -3.98 -12.01
CA THR A 93 12.63 -3.77 -11.14
C THR A 93 12.21 -3.07 -9.84
N LEU A 94 12.71 -3.56 -8.71
CA LEU A 94 12.51 -2.96 -7.40
C LEU A 94 13.77 -2.18 -7.01
N SER A 95 13.60 -0.90 -6.64
CA SER A 95 14.70 -0.07 -6.14
C SER A 95 15.18 -0.53 -4.76
N ALA A 96 16.33 -0.01 -4.31
CA ALA A 96 16.70 -0.10 -2.92
C ALA A 96 15.64 0.58 -2.03
N ALA A 97 15.36 -0.01 -0.86
CA ALA A 97 14.47 0.60 0.11
C ALA A 97 15.23 1.68 0.89
N LEU A 98 14.75 2.92 0.83
CA LEU A 98 15.32 4.08 1.51
C LEU A 98 14.44 4.49 2.69
N PRO A 99 15.02 5.04 3.77
CA PRO A 99 14.24 5.71 4.82
C PRO A 99 13.38 6.83 4.23
N VAL A 100 12.16 7.00 4.75
CA VAL A 100 11.21 7.99 4.21
C VAL A 100 11.71 9.43 4.35
N ASP A 101 12.52 9.71 5.36
CA ASP A 101 13.17 11.01 5.60
C ASP A 101 14.37 11.29 4.68
N GLN A 102 14.79 10.32 3.87
CA GLN A 102 15.91 10.44 2.93
C GLN A 102 15.47 10.36 1.46
N ILE A 103 14.17 10.33 1.18
CA ILE A 103 13.63 10.27 -0.16
C ILE A 103 12.56 11.35 -0.37
N THR A 104 12.64 12.06 -1.49
CA THR A 104 11.67 13.09 -1.84
C THR A 104 10.63 12.56 -2.84
N PRO A 105 9.46 13.21 -2.97
CA PRO A 105 8.50 12.91 -4.03
C PRO A 105 9.13 12.94 -5.43
N GLU A 106 10.05 13.86 -5.65
CA GLU A 106 10.78 14.01 -6.92
C GLU A 106 11.68 12.81 -7.18
N ASP A 107 12.38 12.30 -6.16
CA ASP A 107 13.23 11.11 -6.26
C ASP A 107 12.38 9.88 -6.62
N ILE A 108 11.21 9.73 -5.98
CA ILE A 108 10.27 8.65 -6.30
C ILE A 108 9.80 8.77 -7.76
N GLY A 109 9.44 9.97 -8.20
CA GLY A 109 9.06 10.24 -9.58
C GLY A 109 10.15 9.86 -10.58
N LEU A 110 11.40 10.18 -10.28
CA LEU A 110 12.55 9.78 -11.09
C LEU A 110 12.72 8.27 -11.14
N LEU A 111 12.63 7.57 -10.01
CA LEU A 111 12.71 6.11 -9.94
C LEU A 111 11.58 5.43 -10.72
N MET A 112 10.39 6.02 -10.75
CA MET A 112 9.26 5.53 -11.55
C MET A 112 9.47 5.77 -13.05
N GLY A 113 10.17 6.85 -13.43
CA GLY A 113 10.42 7.26 -14.82
C GLY A 113 11.71 6.70 -15.43
N ILE A 114 12.62 6.12 -14.65
CA ILE A 114 13.86 5.56 -15.19
C ILE A 114 13.53 4.37 -16.07
N ARG A 115 13.70 4.53 -17.37
CA ARG A 115 13.86 3.40 -18.29
C ARG A 115 15.25 2.81 -18.02
N HIS A 116 15.32 1.64 -17.43
CA HIS A 116 16.52 0.82 -17.55
C HIS A 116 16.63 0.46 -19.03
N GLU A 117 17.41 1.23 -19.80
CA GLU A 117 17.95 0.75 -21.06
C GLU A 117 18.87 -0.42 -20.70
N VAL A 118 18.32 -1.62 -20.79
CA VAL A 118 19.13 -2.83 -20.91
C VAL A 118 19.85 -2.68 -22.24
N GLN A 119 21.09 -2.18 -22.19
CA GLN A 119 21.98 -2.29 -23.35
C GLN A 119 22.15 -3.78 -23.61
N PRO A 120 21.74 -4.30 -24.78
CA PRO A 120 22.14 -5.64 -25.16
C PRO A 120 23.67 -5.59 -25.34
N GLU A 121 24.38 -6.29 -24.47
CA GLU A 121 25.79 -6.63 -24.71
C GLU A 121 25.84 -7.40 -26.01
N VAL A 122 26.25 -6.73 -27.09
CA VAL A 122 26.53 -7.37 -28.38
C VAL A 122 27.91 -7.97 -28.22
N ASP A 123 27.97 -9.22 -27.81
CA ASP A 123 29.16 -10.04 -27.95
C ASP A 123 29.53 -10.12 -29.44
N HIS A 124 30.47 -9.27 -29.83
CA HIS A 124 31.18 -9.46 -31.08
C HIS A 124 32.10 -10.68 -30.95
N VAL A 125 31.53 -11.85 -31.25
CA VAL A 125 32.35 -13.01 -31.59
C VAL A 125 32.94 -12.75 -32.97
N THR A 126 34.18 -12.30 -32.99
CA THR A 126 35.03 -12.29 -34.21
C THR A 126 35.49 -13.70 -34.46
N ALA A 127 35.08 -14.22 -35.62
CA ALA A 127 35.64 -15.44 -36.23
C ALA A 127 37.05 -15.20 -36.74
#